data_1121fa8ff1ec547f7dd3bd7257138630
#
_entry.id   1121fa8ff1ec547f7dd3bd7257138630
#
_cell.length_a   1.000
_cell.length_b   1.000
_cell.length_c   1.000
_cell.angle_alpha   90.00
_cell.angle_beta   90.00
_cell.angle_gamma   90.00
#
_symmetry.space_group_name_H-M   'P 1'
#
loop_
_entity.id
_entity.type
_entity.pdbx_description
1 polymer ?
#
loop_
_entity_poly.entity_id
_entity_poly.type
_entity_poly.pdbx_seq_one_letter_code
_entity_poly.pdbx_strand_id
1 'polypeptide(L)'
;MTGSDVDTRSAAIKELGDIIAPLAARCNITKVYLFGSRARDDYTDDSDYDFIIEVKPEYRWGDHMDFIEGAKEALGHDVDVVTRRSLTDDNFSKRVLREMVYVC
;
A
#
# COMPACT_ATOMS: atom_id res chain seq x y z
N MET A 1 21.74 20.58 6.17
CA MET A 1 20.70 20.03 5.71
C MET A 1 20.56 18.70 6.02
N THR A 2 19.89 18.47 6.48
CA THR A 2 19.73 17.32 7.00
C THR A 2 18.49 16.76 6.60
N GLY A 3 18.17 15.64 6.91
CA GLY A 3 16.95 14.98 6.59
C GLY A 3 16.83 14.55 5.16
N SER A 4 17.92 14.48 4.42
CA SER A 4 17.80 14.08 3.03
C SER A 4 17.22 12.67 2.89
N ASP A 5 17.54 11.76 3.78
CA ASP A 5 16.96 10.42 3.73
C ASP A 5 15.47 10.45 4.00
N VAL A 6 15.07 11.26 4.97
CA VAL A 6 13.64 11.42 5.28
C VAL A 6 12.92 12.08 4.11
N ASP A 7 13.52 13.12 3.55
CA ASP A 7 12.92 13.82 2.41
C ASP A 7 12.80 12.88 1.20
N THR A 8 13.81 12.07 0.94
CA THR A 8 13.77 11.11 -0.16
C THR A 8 12.68 10.08 0.05
N ARG A 9 12.54 9.57 1.27
CA ARG A 9 11.49 8.60 1.58
C ARG A 9 10.11 9.23 1.45
N SER A 10 9.93 10.44 1.95
CA SER A 10 8.66 11.14 1.85
C SER A 10 8.30 11.40 0.39
N ALA A 11 9.28 11.77 -0.44
CA ALA A 11 9.05 11.97 -1.85
C ALA A 11 8.63 10.68 -2.55
N ALA A 12 9.27 9.55 -2.21
CA ALA A 12 8.93 8.26 -2.78
C ALA A 12 7.51 7.84 -2.41
N ILE A 13 7.11 8.05 -1.17
CA ILE A 13 5.76 7.73 -0.71
C ILE A 13 4.74 8.64 -1.40
N LYS A 14 5.07 9.91 -1.57
CA LYS A 14 4.18 10.84 -2.27
C LYS A 14 4.01 10.44 -3.73
N GLU A 15 5.08 10.06 -4.41
CA GLU A 15 4.97 9.59 -5.78
C GLU A 15 4.12 8.34 -5.87
N LEU A 16 4.29 7.42 -4.94
CA LEU A 16 3.47 6.21 -4.88
C LEU A 16 2.00 6.58 -4.70
N GLY A 17 1.72 7.52 -3.81
CA GLY A 17 0.36 7.99 -3.59
C GLY A 17 -0.24 8.62 -4.83
N ASP A 18 0.55 9.40 -5.57
CA ASP A 18 0.06 10.05 -6.80
C ASP A 18 -0.31 9.00 -7.86
N ILE A 19 0.40 7.88 -7.90
CA ILE A 19 0.09 6.78 -8.82
C ILE A 19 -1.13 6.01 -8.35
N ILE A 20 -1.21 5.71 -7.06
CA ILE A 20 -2.20 4.78 -6.52
C ILE A 20 -3.54 5.46 -6.22
N ALA A 21 -3.55 6.73 -5.85
CA ALA A 21 -4.78 7.40 -5.43
C ALA A 21 -5.90 7.35 -6.48
N PRO A 22 -5.66 7.65 -7.77
CA PRO A 22 -6.74 7.58 -8.74
C PRO A 22 -7.29 6.16 -8.90
N LEU A 23 -6.41 5.19 -8.82
CA LEU A 23 -6.80 3.79 -8.95
C LEU A 23 -7.64 3.36 -7.75
N ALA A 24 -7.21 3.74 -6.54
CA ALA A 24 -7.95 3.43 -5.32
C ALA A 24 -9.35 4.04 -5.36
N ALA A 25 -9.45 5.28 -5.82
CA ALA A 25 -10.74 5.96 -5.91
C ALA A 25 -11.71 5.22 -6.82
N ARG A 26 -11.21 4.63 -7.91
CA ARG A 26 -12.07 3.89 -8.83
C ARG A 26 -12.48 2.54 -8.29
N CYS A 27 -11.77 2.03 -7.29
CA CYS A 27 -11.99 0.69 -6.76
C CYS A 27 -12.68 0.69 -5.39
N ASN A 28 -13.34 1.77 -5.02
CA ASN A 28 -14.06 1.88 -3.74
C ASN A 28 -13.15 1.72 -2.54
N ILE A 29 -11.91 2.18 -2.67
CA ILE A 29 -10.92 2.14 -1.60
C ILE A 29 -10.77 3.54 -1.04
N THR A 30 -10.84 3.68 0.28
CA THR A 30 -10.79 4.99 0.94
C THR A 30 -9.40 5.37 1.44
N LYS A 31 -8.60 4.38 1.81
CA LYS A 31 -7.23 4.64 2.28
C LYS A 31 -6.31 3.49 1.88
N VAL A 32 -5.06 3.82 1.61
CA VAL A 32 -4.04 2.85 1.25
C VAL A 32 -2.83 3.07 2.14
N TYR A 33 -2.32 1.99 2.69
CA TYR A 33 -1.10 1.98 3.49
C TYR A 33 -0.13 0.99 2.87
N LEU A 34 1.16 1.27 3.01
CA LEU A 34 2.23 0.36 2.58
C LEU A 34 2.77 -0.36 3.81
N PHE A 35 3.00 -1.66 3.70
CA PHE A 35 3.66 -2.41 4.77
C PHE A 35 4.70 -3.34 4.17
N GLY A 36 5.36 -4.14 5.01
CA GLY A 36 6.35 -5.08 4.53
C GLY A 36 7.71 -4.41 4.26
N SER A 37 8.52 -5.04 3.44
CA SER A 37 9.89 -4.60 3.22
C SER A 37 9.98 -3.19 2.65
N ARG A 38 9.07 -2.80 1.79
CA ARG A 38 9.11 -1.46 1.22
C ARG A 38 8.74 -0.38 2.23
N ALA A 39 7.90 -0.71 3.20
CA ALA A 39 7.60 0.22 4.29
C ALA A 39 8.77 0.33 5.27
N ARG A 40 9.48 -0.77 5.50
CA ARG A 40 10.64 -0.77 6.39
C ARG A 40 11.91 -0.24 5.75
N ASP A 41 11.87 0.00 4.44
CA ASP A 41 13.01 0.49 3.67
C ASP A 41 14.16 -0.53 3.60
N ASP A 42 13.85 -1.81 3.71
CA ASP A 42 14.84 -2.87 3.54
C ASP A 42 14.54 -3.73 2.32
N TYR A 43 13.95 -3.12 1.32
CA TYR A 43 13.55 -3.80 0.09
C TYR A 43 14.69 -3.84 -0.95
N THR A 44 14.54 -4.75 -1.90
CA THR A 44 15.36 -4.80 -3.10
C THR A 44 14.49 -4.44 -4.30
N ASP A 45 15.12 -4.35 -5.48
CA ASP A 45 14.38 -4.03 -6.69
C ASP A 45 13.32 -5.08 -7.03
N ASP A 46 13.50 -6.30 -6.53
CA ASP A 46 12.55 -7.39 -6.79
C ASP A 46 11.46 -7.51 -5.74
N SER A 47 11.48 -6.69 -4.72
CA SER A 47 10.50 -6.79 -3.63
C SER A 47 9.10 -6.42 -4.10
N ASP A 48 8.11 -7.16 -3.61
CA ASP A 48 6.71 -6.86 -3.91
C ASP A 48 6.27 -5.62 -3.15
N TYR A 49 5.18 -5.02 -3.63
CA TYR A 49 4.49 -3.98 -2.87
C TYR A 49 3.40 -4.65 -2.06
N ASP A 50 3.38 -4.38 -0.77
CA ASP A 50 2.39 -4.94 0.15
C ASP A 50 1.52 -3.81 0.67
N PHE A 51 0.23 -3.82 0.33
CA PHE A 51 -0.70 -2.76 0.71
C PHE A 51 -1.76 -3.25 1.67
N ILE A 52 -2.12 -2.39 2.63
CA ILE A 52 -3.33 -2.54 3.43
C ILE A 52 -4.29 -1.46 2.96
N ILE A 53 -5.54 -1.83 2.75
CA ILE A 53 -6.54 -0.89 2.25
C ILE A 53 -7.73 -0.82 3.19
N GLU A 54 -8.32 0.37 3.31
CA GLU A 54 -9.63 0.57 3.91
C GLU A 54 -10.61 0.82 2.79
N VAL A 55 -11.79 0.23 2.87
CA VAL A 55 -12.71 0.17 1.75
C VAL A 55 -14.10 0.67 2.12
N LYS A 56 -14.83 1.10 1.09
CA LYS A 56 -16.23 1.48 1.23
C LYS A 56 -17.11 0.23 1.34
N PRO A 57 -18.34 0.36 1.85
CA PRO A 57 -19.26 -0.77 1.88
C PRO A 57 -19.54 -1.37 0.50
N GLU A 58 -19.43 -0.58 -0.54
CA GLU A 58 -19.67 -1.02 -1.92
C GLU A 58 -18.54 -1.86 -2.50
N TYR A 59 -17.40 -1.92 -1.82
CA TYR A 59 -16.23 -2.66 -2.31
C TYR A 59 -16.56 -4.13 -2.52
N ARG A 60 -16.16 -4.65 -3.68
CA ARG A 60 -16.43 -6.03 -4.06
C ARG A 60 -15.17 -6.72 -4.54
N TRP A 61 -15.26 -8.01 -4.76
CA TRP A 61 -14.12 -8.79 -5.23
C TRP A 61 -13.56 -8.26 -6.56
N GLY A 62 -14.42 -7.78 -7.44
CA GLY A 62 -13.97 -7.18 -8.70
C GLY A 62 -13.11 -5.96 -8.47
N ASP A 63 -13.46 -5.13 -7.47
CA ASP A 63 -12.65 -3.96 -7.12
C ASP A 63 -11.29 -4.39 -6.61
N HIS A 64 -11.24 -5.44 -5.81
CA HIS A 64 -10.01 -5.97 -5.26
C HIS A 64 -9.07 -6.41 -6.38
N MET A 65 -9.58 -7.17 -7.33
CA MET A 65 -8.79 -7.65 -8.45
C MET A 65 -8.36 -6.52 -9.37
N ASP A 66 -9.26 -5.57 -9.63
CA ASP A 66 -8.92 -4.41 -10.48
C ASP A 66 -7.81 -3.59 -9.84
N PHE A 67 -7.85 -3.41 -8.54
CA PHE A 67 -6.81 -2.65 -7.85
C PHE A 67 -5.46 -3.36 -7.94
N ILE A 68 -5.44 -4.67 -7.69
CA ILE A 68 -4.20 -5.45 -7.78
C ILE A 68 -3.61 -5.36 -9.19
N GLU A 69 -4.44 -5.59 -10.19
CA GLU A 69 -3.96 -5.61 -11.57
C GLU A 69 -3.50 -4.23 -12.03
N GLY A 70 -4.26 -3.21 -11.69
CA GLY A 70 -3.88 -1.84 -12.03
C GLY A 70 -2.60 -1.41 -11.35
N ALA A 71 -2.45 -1.79 -10.08
CA ALA A 71 -1.24 -1.45 -9.33
C ALA A 71 -0.02 -2.19 -9.88
N LYS A 72 -0.17 -3.46 -10.22
CA LYS A 72 0.92 -4.23 -10.82
C LYS A 72 1.37 -3.60 -12.13
N GLU A 73 0.42 -3.19 -12.95
CA GLU A 73 0.75 -2.56 -14.22
C GLU A 73 1.45 -1.22 -14.01
N ALA A 74 0.93 -0.41 -13.09
CA ALA A 74 1.48 0.93 -12.86
C ALA A 74 2.86 0.89 -12.21
N LEU A 75 3.10 -0.07 -11.32
CA LEU A 75 4.33 -0.14 -10.55
C LEU A 75 5.38 -1.08 -11.16
N GLY A 76 4.97 -1.97 -12.04
CA GLY A 76 5.90 -2.92 -12.65
C GLY A 76 6.42 -3.99 -11.70
N HIS A 77 5.68 -4.27 -10.62
CA HIS A 77 6.06 -5.26 -9.61
C HIS A 77 4.83 -6.01 -9.14
N ASP A 78 5.02 -7.15 -8.53
CA ASP A 78 3.93 -7.87 -7.90
C ASP A 78 3.38 -7.07 -6.73
N VAL A 79 2.08 -7.23 -6.49
CA VAL A 79 1.37 -6.47 -5.48
C VAL A 79 0.50 -7.42 -4.66
N ASP A 80 0.64 -7.34 -3.34
CA ASP A 80 -0.25 -8.02 -2.41
C ASP A 80 -1.14 -6.99 -1.73
N VAL A 81 -2.41 -7.31 -1.56
CA VAL A 81 -3.38 -6.38 -0.97
C VAL A 81 -4.18 -7.09 0.12
N VAL A 82 -4.22 -6.49 1.29
CA VAL A 82 -4.95 -6.99 2.45
C VAL A 82 -5.91 -5.90 2.90
N THR A 83 -7.17 -6.23 3.16
CA THR A 83 -8.10 -5.25 3.70
C THR A 83 -7.84 -5.07 5.20
N ARG A 84 -7.93 -3.84 5.68
CA ARG A 84 -7.74 -3.55 7.09
C ARG A 84 -8.69 -4.36 7.96
N ARG A 85 -9.93 -4.52 7.51
CA ARG A 85 -10.96 -5.24 8.25
C ARG A 85 -10.67 -6.74 8.38
N SER A 86 -9.78 -7.28 7.55
CA SER A 86 -9.42 -8.70 7.64
C SER A 86 -8.32 -8.97 8.63
N LEU A 87 -7.66 -7.93 9.16
CA LEU A 87 -6.62 -8.09 10.16
C LEU A 87 -7.27 -8.43 11.50
N THR A 88 -6.59 -9.29 12.23
CA THR A 88 -7.10 -9.77 13.52
C THR A 88 -6.14 -9.41 14.62
N ASP A 89 -6.21 -10.11 15.76
CA ASP A 89 -5.41 -9.80 16.92
C ASP A 89 -4.16 -10.69 17.02
N ASP A 90 -3.75 -11.30 15.92
CA ASP A 90 -2.58 -12.16 15.90
C ASP A 90 -1.29 -11.34 15.77
N ASN A 91 -0.16 -12.02 15.92
CA ASN A 91 1.15 -11.34 15.90
C ASN A 91 1.46 -10.71 14.56
N PHE A 92 1.06 -11.36 13.48
CA PHE A 92 1.27 -10.82 12.13
C PHE A 92 0.52 -9.49 11.97
N SER A 93 -0.76 -9.49 12.31
CA SER A 93 -1.59 -8.29 12.16
C SER A 93 -1.07 -7.15 13.04
N LYS A 94 -0.67 -7.45 14.26
CA LYS A 94 -0.12 -6.42 15.15
C LYS A 94 1.16 -5.81 14.59
N ARG A 95 2.04 -6.65 14.03
CA ARG A 95 3.27 -6.16 13.45
C ARG A 95 3.00 -5.28 12.23
N VAL A 96 2.10 -5.73 11.36
CA VAL A 96 1.75 -4.99 10.16
C VAL A 96 1.19 -3.62 10.52
N LEU A 97 0.30 -3.56 11.51
CA LEU A 97 -0.29 -2.28 11.93
C LEU A 97 0.75 -1.33 12.51
N ARG A 98 1.81 -1.85 13.14
CA ARG A 98 2.87 -1.00 13.65
C ARG A 98 3.79 -0.48 12.55
N GLU A 99 3.96 -1.27 11.48
CA GLU A 99 4.92 -0.95 10.43
C GLU A 99 4.32 -0.15 9.29
N MET A 100 3.01 -0.15 9.15
CA MET A 100 2.39 0.44 7.96
C MET A 100 2.61 1.94 7.87
N VAL A 101 2.72 2.41 6.63
CA VAL A 101 2.93 3.82 6.32
C VAL A 101 1.79 4.28 5.41
N TYR A 102 1.19 5.40 5.75
CA TYR A 102 0.08 5.93 4.97
C TYR A 102 0.57 6.37 3.58
N VAL A 103 -0.15 5.98 2.56
CA VAL A 103 0.19 6.33 1.17
C VAL A 103 -0.81 7.34 0.59
N CYS A 104 -2.09 7.04 0.71
CA CYS A 104 -3.12 7.97 0.23
C CYS A 104 -4.50 7.65 0.79
#